data_bb6b2cecb4b24421b8eabcd171f178ce
#
_entry.id   bb6b2cecb4b24421b8eabcd171f178ce
#
_cell.length_a   1.000
_cell.length_b   1.000
_cell.length_c   1.000
_cell.angle_alpha   90.00
_cell.angle_beta   90.00
_cell.angle_gamma   90.00
#
_symmetry.space_group_name_H-M   'P 1'
#
loop_
_entity.id
_entity.type
_entity.pdbx_description
1 polymer ?
#
loop_
_entity_poly.entity_id
_entity_poly.type
_entity_poly.pdbx_seq_one_letter_code
_entity_poly.pdbx_strand_id
1 'polypeptide(L)'
;LLHWLSPSQEEDDSEELLHVLLAAAEVDLREQVAIGAIGGKAAAGSGLTCRLQAPSGKNYTLPMVPARLEADVGLNRPQDGFRCDFIPDETGPYQVEVITPDGTQHATTVLLVRFPEHERTGQTINRPFLRQLAEVTGGQYASWRERDDLLKALQPEPRKLETVSEKPLWNHWLGLAV
;
A
#
# COMPACT_ATOMS: atom_id res chain seq x y z
N LEU A 1 4.80 -50.38 0.81
CA LEU A 1 4.01 -49.48 1.67
C LEU A 1 4.71 -48.14 1.93
N LEU A 2 5.03 -47.36 0.85
CA LEU A 2 5.56 -45.98 0.96
C LEU A 2 5.30 -45.22 -0.35
N HIS A 3 4.05 -45.22 -0.86
CA HIS A 3 3.70 -44.59 -2.14
C HIS A 3 3.06 -43.18 -2.01
N TRP A 4 3.06 -42.61 -0.82
CA TRP A 4 2.39 -41.31 -0.59
C TRP A 4 3.35 -40.13 -0.33
N LEU A 5 4.67 -40.36 -0.56
CA LEU A 5 5.72 -39.33 -0.46
C LEU A 5 6.33 -38.94 -1.81
N SER A 6 5.64 -39.20 -2.92
CA SER A 6 5.97 -38.49 -4.15
C SER A 6 5.49 -37.06 -3.98
N PRO A 7 6.33 -36.02 -4.12
CA PRO A 7 5.83 -34.68 -4.32
C PRO A 7 4.96 -34.74 -5.56
N SER A 8 3.69 -34.46 -5.37
CA SER A 8 2.72 -34.38 -6.43
C SER A 8 3.22 -33.37 -7.49
N GLN A 9 3.06 -33.73 -8.74
CA GLN A 9 3.30 -32.91 -9.94
C GLN A 9 2.38 -31.66 -10.01
N GLU A 10 2.18 -30.96 -8.89
CA GLU A 10 1.43 -29.69 -8.85
C GLU A 10 2.31 -28.47 -9.21
N GLU A 11 3.64 -28.66 -9.37
CA GLU A 11 4.51 -27.56 -9.79
C GLU A 11 4.51 -27.30 -11.31
N ASP A 12 4.02 -28.23 -12.13
CA ASP A 12 4.12 -28.13 -13.58
C ASP A 12 2.93 -27.39 -14.23
N ASP A 13 1.77 -27.32 -13.54
CA ASP A 13 0.60 -26.60 -14.04
C ASP A 13 0.62 -25.09 -13.78
N SER A 14 1.45 -24.63 -12.83
CA SER A 14 1.56 -23.20 -12.51
C SER A 14 2.39 -22.42 -13.55
N GLU A 15 3.25 -23.08 -14.31
CA GLU A 15 4.03 -22.46 -15.40
C GLU A 15 3.20 -22.21 -16.67
N GLU A 16 2.01 -22.79 -16.76
CA GLU A 16 1.13 -22.61 -17.93
C GLU A 16 0.24 -21.37 -17.84
N LEU A 17 -0.01 -20.86 -16.65
CA LEU A 17 -0.87 -19.70 -16.43
C LEU A 17 -0.10 -18.39 -16.61
N LEU A 18 -0.76 -17.44 -17.26
CA LEU A 18 -0.23 -16.08 -17.41
C LEU A 18 -0.40 -15.32 -16.09
N HIS A 19 0.69 -14.74 -15.58
CA HIS A 19 0.70 -13.93 -14.37
C HIS A 19 1.20 -12.52 -14.68
N VAL A 20 0.51 -11.50 -14.14
CA VAL A 20 0.94 -10.11 -14.20
C VAL A 20 1.65 -9.75 -12.91
N LEU A 21 2.78 -9.09 -13.05
CA LEU A 21 3.63 -8.63 -11.97
C LEU A 21 3.72 -7.10 -12.00
N LEU A 22 3.64 -6.47 -10.85
CA LEU A 22 3.83 -5.04 -10.69
C LEU A 22 4.98 -4.79 -9.71
N ALA A 23 5.85 -3.83 -10.02
CA ALA A 23 6.90 -3.38 -9.11
C ALA A 23 6.32 -2.92 -7.76
N ALA A 24 5.19 -2.23 -7.82
CA ALA A 24 4.41 -1.81 -6.65
C ALA A 24 2.92 -1.79 -7.03
N ALA A 25 2.07 -2.14 -6.08
CA ALA A 25 0.61 -2.04 -6.25
C ALA A 25 0.12 -0.57 -6.23
N GLU A 26 0.94 0.33 -5.69
CA GLU A 26 0.68 1.76 -5.59
C GLU A 26 1.88 2.54 -6.11
N VAL A 27 1.63 3.57 -6.93
CA VAL A 27 2.65 4.45 -7.50
C VAL A 27 2.16 5.89 -7.49
N ASP A 28 3.08 6.82 -7.54
CA ASP A 28 2.74 8.24 -7.64
C ASP A 28 2.40 8.65 -9.07
N LEU A 29 1.58 9.68 -9.20
CA LEU A 29 1.21 10.26 -10.49
C LEU A 29 2.48 10.71 -11.25
N ARG A 30 2.62 10.28 -12.50
CA ARG A 30 3.78 10.52 -13.38
C ARG A 30 5.05 9.78 -12.98
N GLU A 31 4.98 8.88 -12.03
CA GLU A 31 6.06 7.95 -11.75
C GLU A 31 6.02 6.79 -12.75
N GLN A 32 7.17 6.41 -13.28
CA GLN A 32 7.28 5.28 -14.20
C GLN A 32 7.13 3.96 -13.42
N VAL A 33 6.22 3.12 -13.88
CA VAL A 33 6.00 1.78 -13.31
C VAL A 33 6.35 0.71 -14.34
N ALA A 34 7.13 -0.30 -13.91
CA ALA A 34 7.40 -1.49 -14.68
C ALA A 34 6.28 -2.52 -14.46
N ILE A 35 5.75 -3.03 -15.56
CA ILE A 35 4.75 -4.08 -15.58
C ILE A 35 5.39 -5.31 -16.21
N GLY A 36 5.45 -6.40 -15.45
CA GLY A 36 5.98 -7.67 -15.90
C GLY A 36 4.87 -8.69 -16.18
N ALA A 37 5.18 -9.68 -17.00
CA ALA A 37 4.34 -10.86 -17.19
C ALA A 37 5.19 -12.12 -17.31
N ILE A 38 4.77 -13.19 -16.65
CA ILE A 38 5.41 -14.50 -16.69
C ILE A 38 4.37 -15.59 -16.97
N GLY A 39 4.82 -16.72 -17.51
CA GLY A 39 3.94 -17.85 -17.85
C GLY A 39 3.33 -17.73 -19.26
N GLY A 40 2.49 -18.71 -19.60
CA GLY A 40 1.84 -18.81 -20.91
C GLY A 40 2.72 -19.47 -21.97
N LYS A 41 2.45 -20.73 -22.30
CA LYS A 41 3.17 -21.47 -23.36
C LYS A 41 3.15 -20.78 -24.72
N ALA A 42 2.13 -19.94 -24.97
CA ALA A 42 1.99 -19.19 -26.21
C ALA A 42 2.92 -17.96 -26.30
N ALA A 43 3.53 -17.55 -25.18
CA ALA A 43 4.38 -16.37 -25.14
C ALA A 43 5.77 -16.58 -25.74
N ALA A 44 6.23 -17.82 -25.93
CA ALA A 44 7.58 -18.14 -26.39
C ALA A 44 7.91 -17.68 -27.82
N GLY A 45 6.96 -17.17 -28.59
CA GLY A 45 7.19 -16.72 -29.98
C GLY A 45 6.44 -15.47 -30.41
N SER A 46 5.49 -14.99 -29.62
CA SER A 46 4.63 -13.85 -29.98
C SER A 46 4.51 -12.89 -28.81
N GLY A 47 4.78 -11.62 -29.06
CA GLY A 47 4.79 -10.58 -28.01
C GLY A 47 3.43 -10.45 -27.31
N LEU A 48 3.44 -10.36 -25.99
CA LEU A 48 2.25 -10.06 -25.18
C LEU A 48 1.82 -8.61 -25.38
N THR A 49 0.55 -8.35 -25.14
CA THR A 49 -0.01 -7.00 -25.16
C THR A 49 -0.56 -6.65 -23.79
N CYS A 50 -0.10 -5.52 -23.24
CA CYS A 50 -0.61 -4.96 -22.01
C CYS A 50 -1.65 -3.88 -22.35
N ARG A 51 -2.84 -4.00 -21.80
CA ARG A 51 -3.92 -3.01 -21.88
C ARG A 51 -4.10 -2.39 -20.50
N LEU A 52 -4.19 -1.08 -20.45
CA LEU A 52 -4.50 -0.37 -19.21
C LEU A 52 -5.74 0.48 -19.43
N GLN A 53 -6.68 0.40 -18.51
CA GLN A 53 -7.84 1.26 -18.47
C GLN A 53 -7.72 2.22 -17.31
N ALA A 54 -7.69 3.52 -17.62
CA ALA A 54 -7.67 4.59 -16.63
C ALA A 54 -9.02 4.78 -15.94
N PRO A 55 -9.07 5.46 -14.79
CA PRO A 55 -10.33 5.77 -14.09
C PRO A 55 -11.32 6.56 -14.93
N SER A 56 -10.85 7.40 -15.86
CA SER A 56 -11.68 8.14 -16.83
C SER A 56 -12.27 7.27 -17.94
N GLY A 57 -11.86 5.99 -18.02
CA GLY A 57 -12.22 5.08 -19.12
C GLY A 57 -11.27 5.16 -20.32
N LYS A 58 -10.22 5.98 -20.27
CA LYS A 58 -9.18 6.04 -21.31
C LYS A 58 -8.41 4.72 -21.35
N ASN A 59 -8.17 4.20 -22.55
CA ASN A 59 -7.47 2.95 -22.76
C ASN A 59 -6.08 3.18 -23.35
N TYR A 60 -5.09 2.49 -22.81
CA TYR A 60 -3.72 2.43 -23.32
C TYR A 60 -3.42 1.00 -23.74
N THR A 61 -2.70 0.85 -24.84
CA THR A 61 -2.26 -0.46 -25.35
C THR A 61 -0.78 -0.40 -25.57
N LEU A 62 -0.03 -1.22 -24.85
CA LEU A 62 1.42 -1.25 -24.89
C LEU A 62 1.90 -2.64 -25.32
N PRO A 63 2.81 -2.73 -26.30
CA PRO A 63 3.47 -4.00 -26.59
C PRO A 63 4.43 -4.34 -25.45
N MET A 64 4.44 -5.59 -25.02
CA MET A 64 5.44 -6.08 -24.08
C MET A 64 6.61 -6.69 -24.82
N VAL A 65 7.81 -6.43 -24.32
CA VAL A 65 9.05 -6.96 -24.92
C VAL A 65 9.62 -8.07 -24.03
N PRO A 66 10.22 -9.12 -24.60
CA PRO A 66 10.92 -10.13 -23.83
C PRO A 66 12.02 -9.48 -22.98
N ALA A 67 12.06 -9.80 -21.70
CA ALA A 67 13.01 -9.24 -20.77
C ALA A 67 13.27 -10.22 -19.63
N ARG A 68 14.44 -10.10 -19.02
CA ARG A 68 14.73 -10.74 -17.75
C ARG A 68 14.15 -9.89 -16.64
N LEU A 69 13.15 -10.42 -15.96
CA LEU A 69 12.47 -9.75 -14.87
C LEU A 69 13.26 -9.96 -13.57
N GLU A 70 13.38 -8.91 -12.79
CA GLU A 70 14.15 -8.91 -11.54
C GLU A 70 13.28 -8.33 -10.40
N ALA A 71 13.93 -7.83 -9.36
CA ALA A 71 13.25 -7.23 -8.21
C ALA A 71 12.42 -5.97 -8.57
N ASP A 72 12.70 -5.36 -9.71
CA ASP A 72 11.99 -4.19 -10.24
C ASP A 72 10.53 -4.47 -10.67
N VAL A 73 10.13 -5.73 -10.73
CA VAL A 73 8.74 -6.16 -10.92
C VAL A 73 8.23 -7.04 -9.76
N GLY A 74 8.90 -6.99 -8.61
CA GLY A 74 8.47 -7.69 -7.39
C GLY A 74 8.86 -9.16 -7.31
N LEU A 75 9.80 -9.64 -8.14
CA LEU A 75 10.30 -11.01 -8.08
C LEU A 75 11.46 -11.16 -7.09
N ASN A 76 11.44 -12.25 -6.33
CA ASN A 76 12.55 -12.60 -5.43
C ASN A 76 13.75 -13.25 -6.16
N ARG A 77 13.53 -13.74 -7.37
CA ARG A 77 14.57 -14.36 -8.21
C ARG A 77 14.39 -13.91 -9.65
N PRO A 78 15.48 -13.64 -10.38
CA PRO A 78 15.40 -13.31 -11.80
C PRO A 78 14.74 -14.43 -12.59
N GLN A 79 13.78 -14.09 -13.44
CA GLN A 79 13.07 -15.00 -14.31
C GLN A 79 12.86 -14.37 -15.69
N ASP A 80 12.89 -15.18 -16.74
CA ASP A 80 12.59 -14.72 -18.08
C ASP A 80 11.08 -14.46 -18.23
N GLY A 81 10.72 -13.36 -18.85
CA GLY A 81 9.35 -12.95 -19.04
C GLY A 81 9.21 -11.81 -20.03
N PHE A 82 8.17 -11.04 -19.86
CA PHE A 82 7.87 -9.87 -20.71
C PHE A 82 7.72 -8.64 -19.84
N ARG A 83 8.09 -7.48 -20.38
CA ARG A 83 8.05 -6.21 -19.69
C ARG A 83 7.50 -5.12 -20.58
N CYS A 84 6.75 -4.21 -19.99
CA CYS A 84 6.49 -2.89 -20.53
C CYS A 84 6.59 -1.84 -19.40
N ASP A 85 6.89 -0.60 -19.78
CA ASP A 85 6.95 0.52 -18.86
C ASP A 85 5.79 1.46 -19.15
N PHE A 86 5.14 1.96 -18.09
CA PHE A 86 4.00 2.85 -18.16
C PHE A 86 4.19 4.06 -17.25
N ILE A 87 3.73 5.23 -17.69
CA ILE A 87 3.70 6.46 -16.90
C ILE A 87 2.24 6.91 -16.80
N PRO A 88 1.61 6.81 -15.61
CA PRO A 88 0.23 7.20 -15.42
C PRO A 88 0.05 8.73 -15.48
N ASP A 89 -1.01 9.18 -16.14
CA ASP A 89 -1.38 10.60 -16.30
C ASP A 89 -2.61 11.01 -15.48
N GLU A 90 -3.28 10.06 -14.82
CA GLU A 90 -4.45 10.29 -13.97
C GLU A 90 -4.27 9.60 -12.62
N THR A 91 -4.90 10.11 -11.57
CA THR A 91 -4.95 9.45 -10.25
C THR A 91 -6.15 8.53 -10.15
N GLY A 92 -6.00 7.43 -9.42
CA GLY A 92 -7.04 6.44 -9.19
C GLY A 92 -6.65 5.04 -9.62
N PRO A 93 -7.57 4.08 -9.62
CA PRO A 93 -7.31 2.71 -9.99
C PRO A 93 -7.23 2.54 -11.52
N TYR A 94 -6.11 2.01 -12.00
CA TYR A 94 -5.96 1.51 -13.36
C TYR A 94 -6.18 0.01 -13.38
N GLN A 95 -7.04 -0.46 -14.27
CA GLN A 95 -7.16 -1.88 -14.54
C GLN A 95 -6.08 -2.26 -15.57
N VAL A 96 -5.20 -3.17 -15.19
CA VAL A 96 -4.12 -3.68 -16.02
C VAL A 96 -4.49 -5.07 -16.49
N GLU A 97 -4.50 -5.30 -17.79
CA GLU A 97 -4.78 -6.57 -18.41
C GLU A 97 -3.65 -6.94 -19.36
N VAL A 98 -3.08 -8.12 -19.21
CA VAL A 98 -2.12 -8.69 -20.17
C VAL A 98 -2.78 -9.80 -20.93
N ILE A 99 -2.61 -9.77 -22.25
CA ILE A 99 -3.31 -10.68 -23.18
C ILE A 99 -2.29 -11.31 -24.12
N THR A 100 -2.43 -12.62 -24.36
CA THR A 100 -1.67 -13.32 -25.39
C THR A 100 -2.19 -12.92 -26.79
N PRO A 101 -1.35 -12.99 -27.85
CA PRO A 101 -1.73 -12.57 -29.19
C PRO A 101 -2.90 -13.36 -29.78
N ASP A 102 -3.05 -14.60 -29.37
CA ASP A 102 -4.17 -15.48 -29.75
C ASP A 102 -5.44 -15.22 -28.93
N GLY A 103 -5.35 -14.40 -27.86
CA GLY A 103 -6.47 -14.09 -26.97
C GLY A 103 -6.90 -15.25 -26.07
N THR A 104 -6.15 -16.35 -26.03
CA THR A 104 -6.53 -17.55 -25.27
C THR A 104 -6.28 -17.40 -23.78
N GLN A 105 -5.26 -16.60 -23.40
CA GLN A 105 -4.92 -16.34 -22.02
C GLN A 105 -4.93 -14.84 -21.73
N HIS A 106 -5.44 -14.49 -20.58
CA HIS A 106 -5.41 -13.13 -20.06
C HIS A 106 -5.20 -13.16 -18.56
N ALA A 107 -4.51 -12.18 -18.06
CA ALA A 107 -4.32 -11.96 -16.62
C ALA A 107 -4.58 -10.50 -16.30
N THR A 108 -5.25 -10.25 -15.17
CA THR A 108 -5.63 -8.89 -14.76
C THR A 108 -5.11 -8.57 -13.37
N THR A 109 -4.77 -7.30 -13.17
CA THR A 109 -4.42 -6.75 -11.87
C THR A 109 -4.85 -5.29 -11.79
N VAL A 110 -4.70 -4.67 -10.62
CA VAL A 110 -5.03 -3.26 -10.41
C VAL A 110 -3.79 -2.52 -9.95
N LEU A 111 -3.50 -1.40 -10.60
CA LEU A 111 -2.48 -0.45 -10.22
C LEU A 111 -3.16 0.78 -9.63
N LEU A 112 -2.88 1.11 -8.38
CA LEU A 112 -3.40 2.32 -7.74
C LEU A 112 -2.42 3.48 -7.93
N VAL A 113 -2.88 4.55 -8.59
CA VAL A 113 -2.11 5.77 -8.79
C VAL A 113 -2.56 6.83 -7.81
N ARG A 114 -1.64 7.30 -6.97
CA ARG A 114 -1.89 8.34 -5.98
C ARG A 114 -1.33 9.69 -6.43
N PHE A 115 -1.90 10.72 -5.88
CA PHE A 115 -1.28 12.04 -5.98
C PHE A 115 0.01 12.01 -5.13
N PRO A 116 1.17 12.40 -5.68
CA PRO A 116 2.39 12.42 -4.88
C PRO A 116 2.16 13.29 -3.66
N GLU A 117 2.18 12.68 -2.49
CA GLU A 117 2.25 13.39 -1.22
C GLU A 117 3.66 13.98 -1.14
N HIS A 118 3.89 15.04 -1.89
CA HIS A 118 5.02 15.88 -1.58
C HIS A 118 4.77 16.37 -0.16
N GLU A 119 5.47 15.80 0.81
CA GLU A 119 5.72 16.54 2.04
C GLU A 119 6.00 17.95 1.57
N ARG A 120 5.17 18.88 1.97
CA ARG A 120 5.33 20.29 1.61
C ARG A 120 6.57 20.79 2.34
N THR A 121 7.72 20.26 1.93
CA THR A 121 9.06 20.69 2.32
C THR A 121 9.18 22.13 1.86
N GLY A 122 8.91 23.05 2.78
CA GLY A 122 8.96 24.49 2.51
C GLY A 122 7.70 25.28 2.89
N GLN A 123 6.62 24.66 3.38
CA GLN A 123 5.59 25.45 4.04
C GLN A 123 6.13 25.96 5.37
N THR A 124 6.51 27.22 5.36
CA THR A 124 6.79 27.98 6.59
C THR A 124 5.58 27.86 7.49
N ILE A 125 5.79 27.33 8.71
CA ILE A 125 4.75 27.23 9.73
C ILE A 125 4.08 28.60 9.86
N ASN A 126 2.78 28.67 9.66
CA ASN A 126 2.01 29.91 9.80
C ASN A 126 1.87 30.24 11.30
N ARG A 127 2.94 30.79 11.89
CA ARG A 127 2.99 31.13 13.31
C ARG A 127 1.89 32.13 13.73
N PRO A 128 1.53 33.17 12.92
CA PRO A 128 0.44 34.06 13.25
C PRO A 128 -0.89 33.31 13.41
N PHE A 129 -1.19 32.41 12.49
CA PHE A 129 -2.42 31.61 12.56
C PHE A 129 -2.46 30.71 13.80
N LEU A 130 -1.34 30.05 14.14
CA LEU A 130 -1.26 29.20 15.34
C LEU A 130 -1.42 30.00 16.63
N ARG A 131 -0.89 31.22 16.71
CA ARG A 131 -1.10 32.11 17.86
C ARG A 131 -2.57 32.51 17.98
N GLN A 132 -3.19 32.94 16.91
CA GLN A 132 -4.60 33.30 16.88
C GLN A 132 -5.50 32.10 17.28
N LEU A 133 -5.19 30.90 16.80
CA LEU A 133 -5.89 29.69 17.19
C LEU A 133 -5.78 29.41 18.68
N ALA A 134 -4.56 29.54 19.25
CA ALA A 134 -4.33 29.35 20.67
C ALA A 134 -5.12 30.40 21.51
N GLU A 135 -5.11 31.67 21.12
CA GLU A 135 -5.87 32.72 21.80
C GLU A 135 -7.39 32.44 21.79
N VAL A 136 -7.96 32.04 20.64
CA VAL A 136 -9.38 31.74 20.50
C VAL A 136 -9.81 30.53 21.32
N THR A 137 -8.92 29.53 21.46
CA THR A 137 -9.19 28.32 22.22
C THR A 137 -8.82 28.40 23.70
N GLY A 138 -8.32 29.55 24.17
CA GLY A 138 -7.85 29.72 25.56
C GLY A 138 -6.53 28.99 25.87
N GLY A 139 -5.81 28.55 24.82
CA GLY A 139 -4.51 27.90 24.92
C GLY A 139 -3.35 28.89 24.77
N GLN A 140 -2.15 28.35 24.74
CA GLN A 140 -0.91 29.12 24.52
C GLN A 140 -0.10 28.48 23.38
N TYR A 141 0.43 29.32 22.50
CA TYR A 141 1.36 28.89 21.46
C TYR A 141 2.78 29.29 21.85
N ALA A 142 3.70 28.31 21.84
CA ALA A 142 5.12 28.57 22.00
C ALA A 142 5.94 27.90 20.88
N SER A 143 6.99 28.55 20.45
CA SER A 143 7.96 27.93 19.55
C SER A 143 8.83 26.92 20.32
N TRP A 144 9.53 26.03 19.62
CA TRP A 144 10.46 25.08 20.24
C TRP A 144 11.50 25.75 21.15
N ARG A 145 11.91 26.96 20.84
CA ARG A 145 12.88 27.72 21.67
C ARG A 145 12.29 28.24 22.97
N GLU A 146 10.96 28.39 23.03
CA GLU A 146 10.20 28.93 24.17
C GLU A 146 9.50 27.83 24.98
N ARG A 147 9.77 26.57 24.67
CA ARG A 147 9.09 25.40 25.28
C ARG A 147 9.21 25.36 26.80
N ASP A 148 10.39 25.74 27.34
CA ASP A 148 10.64 25.65 28.77
C ASP A 148 9.81 26.68 29.55
N ASP A 149 9.52 27.83 28.96
CA ASP A 149 8.66 28.85 29.56
C ASP A 149 7.19 28.42 29.49
N LEU A 150 6.78 27.76 28.40
CA LEU A 150 5.45 27.16 28.30
C LEU A 150 5.25 26.06 29.35
N LEU A 151 6.24 25.19 29.56
CA LEU A 151 6.17 24.12 30.56
C LEU A 151 6.08 24.68 31.99
N LYS A 152 6.74 25.77 32.28
CA LYS A 152 6.64 26.46 33.59
C LYS A 152 5.26 27.12 33.78
N ALA A 153 4.64 27.60 32.70
CA ALA A 153 3.34 28.22 32.76
C ALA A 153 2.20 27.18 32.87
N LEU A 154 2.44 25.94 32.49
CA LEU A 154 1.49 24.82 32.66
C LEU A 154 1.43 24.45 34.14
N GLN A 155 0.40 24.93 34.82
CA GLN A 155 0.04 24.46 36.16
C GLN A 155 -0.87 23.23 35.98
N PRO A 156 -0.40 22.00 36.32
CA PRO A 156 -1.25 20.85 36.24
C PRO A 156 -2.34 20.95 37.30
N GLU A 157 -3.61 21.13 36.89
CA GLU A 157 -4.72 20.98 37.82
C GLU A 157 -4.71 19.53 38.34
N PRO A 158 -4.64 19.32 39.66
CA PRO A 158 -4.68 17.97 40.23
C PRO A 158 -6.02 17.34 39.90
N ARG A 159 -6.07 16.49 38.90
CA ARG A 159 -7.25 15.71 38.55
C ARG A 159 -7.47 14.68 39.65
N LYS A 160 -8.47 14.86 40.50
CA LYS A 160 -8.90 13.81 41.45
C LYS A 160 -9.35 12.61 40.63
N LEU A 161 -8.52 11.60 40.54
CA LEU A 161 -8.90 10.29 40.04
C LEU A 161 -9.71 9.61 41.15
N GLU A 162 -11.05 9.61 41.05
CA GLU A 162 -11.89 8.75 41.87
C GLU A 162 -11.71 7.31 41.33
N THR A 163 -10.90 6.55 42.03
CA THR A 163 -10.80 5.11 41.78
C THR A 163 -11.97 4.43 42.46
N VAL A 164 -13.01 4.12 41.70
CA VAL A 164 -14.11 3.28 42.19
C VAL A 164 -13.58 1.86 42.27
N SER A 165 -13.34 1.39 43.49
CA SER A 165 -12.98 0.00 43.77
C SER A 165 -14.25 -0.78 44.12
N GLU A 166 -14.78 -1.53 43.19
CA GLU A 166 -15.85 -2.48 43.42
C GLU A 166 -15.30 -3.71 44.16
N LYS A 167 -15.57 -3.83 45.43
CA LYS A 167 -15.31 -5.07 46.18
C LYS A 167 -16.58 -5.94 46.17
N PRO A 168 -16.53 -7.15 45.62
CA PRO A 168 -17.66 -8.06 45.66
C PRO A 168 -17.97 -8.45 47.11
N LEU A 169 -19.13 -8.10 47.59
CA LEU A 169 -19.60 -8.32 48.97
C LEU A 169 -19.67 -9.80 49.37
N TRP A 170 -19.75 -10.68 48.41
CA TRP A 170 -19.85 -12.14 48.62
C TRP A 170 -18.54 -12.80 49.06
N ASN A 171 -17.40 -12.13 48.91
CA ASN A 171 -16.09 -12.62 49.39
C ASN A 171 -15.81 -12.21 50.85
N HIS A 172 -16.73 -11.53 51.50
CA HIS A 172 -16.60 -11.19 52.91
C HIS A 172 -17.17 -12.35 53.76
N TRP A 173 -16.33 -12.95 54.56
CA TRP A 173 -16.68 -14.04 55.49
C TRP A 173 -17.85 -13.69 56.42
N LEU A 174 -18.15 -12.40 56.59
CA LEU A 174 -19.31 -11.89 57.37
C LEU A 174 -20.65 -12.09 56.67
N GLY A 175 -20.71 -12.44 55.38
CA GLY A 175 -21.95 -12.77 54.65
C GLY A 175 -22.43 -14.20 54.88
N LEU A 176 -21.69 -15.03 55.63
CA LEU A 176 -22.02 -16.43 55.91
C LEU A 176 -22.56 -16.66 57.34
N ALA A 177 -22.81 -15.60 58.13
CA ALA A 177 -23.30 -15.68 59.48
C ALA A 177 -24.71 -15.08 59.60
N VAL A 178 -25.68 -15.65 58.81
CA VAL A 178 -27.13 -15.51 59.03
C VAL A 178 -27.75 -16.87 58.78
#